data_852112fd1f0e9f4a09c708795be19cb4
#
_entry.id   852112fd1f0e9f4a09c708795be19cb4
#
_cell.length_a   1.000
_cell.length_b   1.000
_cell.length_c   1.000
_cell.angle_alpha   90.00
_cell.angle_beta   90.00
_cell.angle_gamma   90.00
#
_symmetry.space_group_name_H-M   'P 1'
#
loop_
_entity.id
_entity.type
_entity.pdbx_description
1 polymer ?
#
loop_
_entity_poly.entity_id
_entity_poly.type
_entity_poly.pdbx_seq_one_letter_code
_entity_poly.pdbx_strand_id
1 'polypeptide(L)'
;LFRSSTSAMVIAAGGVPVAKHGNRAASSKSGAADVLEALGVNISLPPEKCRALLEQVGICFLFAQTYHTAMKYVGPVRKELGIRTVFNILGPITNPAAPTMGVMGVYDQSLLEPYAAVMQNLGIRRGLVVYGTDRLDEISASAPTAVCEIRDGKTNLYEITPEQFGYTRCQKSDLLGGTPEENAQITRNILSGQDKGPKRQAVCLNAGAALYAAGSAETMEAGVRLAEYLIDSGKAMEKL
;
A
#
# COMPACT_ATOMS: atom_id res chain seq x y z
N LEU A 1 6.07 -0.93 -7.35
CA LEU A 1 6.39 -0.89 -5.92
C LEU A 1 6.47 0.54 -5.34
N PHE A 2 6.66 1.58 -6.15
CA PHE A 2 6.56 2.98 -5.70
C PHE A 2 5.16 3.30 -5.15
N ARG A 3 4.09 2.74 -5.73
CA ARG A 3 2.69 3.08 -5.46
C ARG A 3 2.33 3.01 -3.98
N SER A 4 2.55 1.86 -3.33
CA SER A 4 2.18 1.69 -1.91
C SER A 4 2.96 2.61 -0.96
N SER A 5 4.24 2.95 -1.28
CA SER A 5 5.02 3.89 -0.46
C SER A 5 4.54 5.33 -0.67
N THR A 6 4.24 5.72 -1.91
CA THR A 6 3.68 7.03 -2.22
C THR A 6 2.27 7.19 -1.61
N SER A 7 1.41 6.15 -1.75
CA SER A 7 0.07 6.16 -1.12
C SER A 7 0.15 6.31 0.41
N ALA A 8 1.13 5.68 1.07
CA ALA A 8 1.32 5.81 2.52
C ALA A 8 1.55 7.27 2.95
N MET A 9 2.32 8.04 2.18
CA MET A 9 2.54 9.48 2.44
C MET A 9 1.26 10.30 2.25
N VAL A 10 0.49 9.99 1.20
CA VAL A 10 -0.82 10.64 0.96
C VAL A 10 -1.80 10.34 2.09
N ILE A 11 -1.88 9.08 2.54
CA ILE A 11 -2.76 8.66 3.65
C ILE A 11 -2.37 9.39 4.94
N ALA A 12 -1.07 9.46 5.25
CA ALA A 12 -0.56 10.16 6.42
C ALA A 12 -0.84 11.68 6.37
N ALA A 13 -0.79 12.28 5.18
CA ALA A 13 -1.16 13.68 4.96
C ALA A 13 -2.66 13.93 5.23
N GLY A 14 -3.50 12.91 5.06
CA GLY A 14 -4.93 12.92 5.42
C GLY A 14 -5.19 12.77 6.92
N GLY A 15 -4.15 12.76 7.76
CA GLY A 15 -4.26 12.66 9.22
C GLY A 15 -4.45 11.23 9.76
N VAL A 16 -4.33 10.22 8.91
CA VAL A 16 -4.40 8.81 9.32
C VAL A 16 -3.00 8.32 9.69
N PRO A 17 -2.76 7.83 10.91
CA PRO A 17 -1.46 7.27 11.28
C PRO A 17 -1.13 6.03 10.44
N VAL A 18 0.04 6.01 9.80
CA VAL A 18 0.47 4.95 8.90
C VAL A 18 1.71 4.24 9.41
N ALA A 19 1.56 2.99 9.83
CA ALA A 19 2.67 2.09 10.14
C ALA A 19 2.93 1.18 8.92
N LYS A 20 3.79 1.62 8.01
CA LYS A 20 4.08 0.88 6.77
C LYS A 20 5.09 -0.23 7.04
N HIS A 21 4.66 -1.47 6.95
CA HIS A 21 5.54 -2.64 7.00
C HIS A 21 6.03 -3.01 5.60
N GLY A 22 7.31 -3.33 5.45
CA GLY A 22 7.86 -3.68 4.15
C GLY A 22 9.28 -4.22 4.19
N ASN A 23 9.75 -4.67 3.02
CA ASN A 23 11.06 -5.27 2.86
C ASN A 23 11.74 -4.76 1.58
N ARG A 24 13.01 -5.16 1.39
CA ARG A 24 13.72 -5.03 0.12
C ARG A 24 13.11 -5.94 -0.95
N ALA A 25 13.46 -5.69 -2.19
CA ALA A 25 13.08 -6.55 -3.31
C ALA A 25 13.59 -7.98 -3.10
N ALA A 26 12.70 -8.97 -3.36
CA ALA A 26 13.10 -10.38 -3.40
C ALA A 26 13.36 -10.87 -4.83
N SER A 27 12.49 -10.49 -5.78
CA SER A 27 12.54 -10.91 -7.19
C SER A 27 12.31 -9.74 -8.17
N SER A 28 11.84 -8.59 -7.69
CA SER A 28 11.63 -7.38 -8.50
C SER A 28 12.86 -6.48 -8.48
N LYS A 29 12.91 -5.49 -9.40
CA LYS A 29 14.02 -4.53 -9.49
C LYS A 29 14.13 -3.61 -8.27
N SER A 30 13.05 -3.43 -7.51
CA SER A 30 12.98 -2.49 -6.39
C SER A 30 11.89 -2.92 -5.41
N GLY A 31 12.16 -2.92 -4.11
CA GLY A 31 11.21 -3.13 -3.02
C GLY A 31 10.79 -1.82 -2.37
N ALA A 32 9.88 -1.89 -1.39
CA ALA A 32 9.44 -0.70 -0.67
C ALA A 32 10.57 -0.03 0.12
N ALA A 33 11.43 -0.83 0.76
CA ALA A 33 12.57 -0.35 1.51
C ALA A 33 13.59 0.36 0.59
N ASP A 34 13.85 -0.20 -0.60
CA ASP A 34 14.81 0.34 -1.55
C ASP A 34 14.37 1.73 -2.07
N VAL A 35 13.08 1.90 -2.35
CA VAL A 35 12.51 3.21 -2.75
C VAL A 35 12.62 4.24 -1.63
N LEU A 36 12.33 3.86 -0.39
CA LEU A 36 12.41 4.77 0.76
C LEU A 36 13.85 5.20 1.03
N GLU A 37 14.81 4.28 0.91
CA GLU A 37 16.24 4.60 1.01
C GLU A 37 16.69 5.58 -0.08
N ALA A 38 16.26 5.37 -1.33
CA ALA A 38 16.53 6.29 -2.44
C ALA A 38 15.84 7.67 -2.27
N LEU A 39 14.77 7.74 -1.49
CA LEU A 39 14.13 8.98 -1.07
C LEU A 39 14.88 9.69 0.08
N GLY A 40 15.87 9.04 0.70
CA GLY A 40 16.64 9.55 1.83
C GLY A 40 16.09 9.17 3.20
N VAL A 41 15.08 8.28 3.27
CA VAL A 41 14.49 7.83 4.52
C VAL A 41 15.40 6.80 5.20
N ASN A 42 15.70 6.99 6.48
CA ASN A 42 16.40 5.99 7.28
C ASN A 42 15.45 4.82 7.61
N ILE A 43 15.61 3.70 6.92
CA ILE A 43 14.76 2.51 7.09
C ILE A 43 15.17 1.61 8.26
N SER A 44 16.36 1.82 8.84
CA SER A 44 16.93 0.95 9.88
C SER A 44 16.76 1.52 11.28
N LEU A 45 15.68 2.25 11.52
CA LEU A 45 15.38 2.81 12.82
C LEU A 45 14.93 1.73 13.81
N PRO A 46 15.34 1.83 15.09
CA PRO A 46 14.86 0.93 16.13
C PRO A 46 13.37 1.18 16.44
N PRO A 47 12.66 0.18 17.02
CA PRO A 47 11.21 0.26 17.26
C PRO A 47 10.76 1.51 18.01
N GLU A 48 11.52 1.97 19.01
CA GLU A 48 11.21 3.17 19.80
C GLU A 48 11.17 4.44 18.93
N LYS A 49 12.09 4.54 17.96
CA LYS A 49 12.13 5.67 17.03
C LYS A 49 10.99 5.59 16.01
N CYS A 50 10.66 4.38 15.53
CA CYS A 50 9.50 4.19 14.66
C CYS A 50 8.20 4.59 15.36
N ARG A 51 8.04 4.24 16.64
CA ARG A 51 6.89 4.65 17.45
C ARG A 51 6.83 6.18 17.59
N ALA A 52 7.93 6.81 17.94
CA ALA A 52 8.00 8.27 18.09
C ALA A 52 7.65 8.98 16.75
N LEU A 53 8.12 8.48 15.61
CA LEU A 53 7.77 9.01 14.30
C LEU A 53 6.27 8.86 14.03
N LEU A 54 5.68 7.70 14.33
CA LEU A 54 4.24 7.49 14.15
C LEU A 54 3.41 8.47 14.98
N GLU A 55 3.82 8.73 16.23
CA GLU A 55 3.15 9.65 17.14
C GLU A 55 3.33 11.13 16.74
N GLN A 56 4.50 11.53 16.26
CA GLN A 56 4.83 12.94 16.00
C GLN A 56 4.59 13.36 14.55
N VAL A 57 4.89 12.47 13.59
CA VAL A 57 4.83 12.75 12.14
C VAL A 57 3.61 12.10 11.49
N GLY A 58 3.07 11.05 12.10
CA GLY A 58 1.91 10.29 11.60
C GLY A 58 2.29 9.19 10.60
N ILE A 59 3.58 8.94 10.36
CA ILE A 59 4.03 7.85 9.49
C ILE A 59 5.34 7.28 9.97
N CYS A 60 5.48 5.95 9.91
CA CYS A 60 6.75 5.26 10.09
C CYS A 60 6.90 4.08 9.14
N PHE A 61 8.15 3.67 8.93
CA PHE A 61 8.46 2.46 8.17
C PHE A 61 9.00 1.38 9.12
N LEU A 62 8.35 0.22 9.10
CA LEU A 62 8.71 -0.96 9.88
C LEU A 62 9.45 -1.94 8.97
N PHE A 63 10.77 -1.91 9.02
CA PHE A 63 11.60 -2.74 8.17
C PHE A 63 11.53 -4.20 8.59
N ALA A 64 11.01 -5.06 7.72
CA ALA A 64 10.70 -6.46 8.05
C ALA A 64 11.89 -7.24 8.64
N GLN A 65 13.12 -6.96 8.21
CA GLN A 65 14.31 -7.64 8.74
C GLN A 65 14.60 -7.27 10.20
N THR A 66 14.25 -6.07 10.63
CA THR A 66 14.40 -5.63 12.03
C THR A 66 13.39 -6.34 12.94
N TYR A 67 12.15 -6.52 12.47
CA TYR A 67 11.05 -7.04 13.29
C TYR A 67 10.89 -8.57 13.19
N HIS A 68 11.26 -9.18 12.08
CA HIS A 68 11.11 -10.63 11.84
C HIS A 68 12.47 -11.33 11.71
N THR A 69 13.26 -11.26 12.77
CA THR A 69 14.65 -11.80 12.78
C THR A 69 14.73 -13.28 12.47
N ALA A 70 13.67 -14.06 12.78
CA ALA A 70 13.60 -15.49 12.45
C ALA A 70 13.57 -15.76 10.93
N MET A 71 13.14 -14.79 10.12
CA MET A 71 13.10 -14.93 8.66
C MET A 71 14.48 -15.10 8.01
N LYS A 72 15.57 -14.76 8.72
CA LYS A 72 16.95 -15.05 8.25
C LYS A 72 17.21 -16.53 8.03
N TYR A 73 16.53 -17.42 8.78
CA TYR A 73 16.65 -18.86 8.65
C TYR A 73 15.80 -19.42 7.51
N VAL A 74 14.67 -18.78 7.22
CA VAL A 74 13.72 -19.21 6.19
C VAL A 74 14.08 -18.67 4.80
N GLY A 75 14.71 -17.50 4.74
CA GLY A 75 15.05 -16.80 3.50
C GLY A 75 15.84 -17.65 2.50
N PRO A 76 16.96 -18.30 2.90
CA PRO A 76 17.74 -19.17 2.03
C PRO A 76 16.92 -20.32 1.45
N VAL A 77 16.14 -21.00 2.29
CA VAL A 77 15.29 -22.14 1.88
C VAL A 77 14.22 -21.68 0.87
N ARG A 78 13.59 -20.54 1.09
CA ARG A 78 12.62 -19.97 0.13
C ARG A 78 13.25 -19.65 -1.22
N LYS A 79 14.49 -19.13 -1.21
CA LYS A 79 15.23 -18.81 -2.43
C LYS A 79 15.58 -20.09 -3.22
N GLU A 80 15.98 -21.14 -2.52
CA GLU A 80 16.31 -22.44 -3.10
C GLU A 80 15.07 -23.12 -3.71
N LEU A 81 13.94 -23.11 -2.99
CA LEU A 81 12.70 -23.69 -3.46
C LEU A 81 12.14 -22.99 -4.71
N GLY A 82 12.31 -21.67 -4.85
CA GLY A 82 11.85 -20.90 -6.01
C GLY A 82 10.34 -20.91 -6.27
N ILE A 83 9.54 -21.43 -5.34
CA ILE A 83 8.07 -21.55 -5.45
C ILE A 83 7.35 -20.54 -4.55
N ARG A 84 6.08 -20.29 -4.81
CA ARG A 84 5.20 -19.56 -3.90
C ARG A 84 4.91 -20.40 -2.66
N THR A 85 4.96 -19.76 -1.50
CA THR A 85 4.70 -20.37 -0.20
C THR A 85 3.74 -19.46 0.59
N VAL A 86 3.29 -19.93 1.75
CA VAL A 86 2.48 -19.12 2.69
C VAL A 86 3.15 -17.78 3.03
N PHE A 87 4.47 -17.70 3.03
CA PHE A 87 5.19 -16.44 3.26
C PHE A 87 4.95 -15.36 2.20
N ASN A 88 4.35 -15.68 1.05
CA ASN A 88 3.97 -14.70 0.05
C ASN A 88 2.69 -13.93 0.43
N ILE A 89 1.88 -14.48 1.34
CA ILE A 89 0.63 -13.89 1.82
C ILE A 89 0.71 -13.42 3.28
N LEU A 90 1.71 -13.87 4.05
CA LEU A 90 1.83 -13.49 5.46
C LEU A 90 2.33 -12.05 5.67
N GLY A 91 3.12 -11.51 4.73
CA GLY A 91 3.76 -10.20 4.92
C GLY A 91 2.82 -9.09 5.39
N PRO A 92 1.70 -8.82 4.70
CA PRO A 92 0.78 -7.76 5.09
C PRO A 92 0.10 -7.99 6.44
N ILE A 93 -0.19 -9.24 6.82
CA ILE A 93 -0.91 -9.60 8.07
C ILE A 93 0.00 -9.79 9.28
N THR A 94 1.32 -9.72 9.10
CA THR A 94 2.31 -9.80 10.17
C THR A 94 2.90 -8.42 10.54
N ASN A 95 2.18 -7.35 10.25
CA ASN A 95 2.62 -5.99 10.59
C ASN A 95 2.74 -5.86 12.12
N PRO A 96 3.93 -5.56 12.67
CA PRO A 96 4.15 -5.52 14.10
C PRO A 96 3.41 -4.39 14.82
N ALA A 97 2.88 -3.40 14.10
CA ALA A 97 2.02 -2.35 14.67
C ALA A 97 0.59 -2.82 14.94
N ALA A 98 0.21 -4.03 14.53
CA ALA A 98 -1.15 -4.58 14.68
C ALA A 98 -2.24 -3.56 14.26
N PRO A 99 -2.24 -3.08 13.01
CA PRO A 99 -3.18 -2.06 12.57
C PRO A 99 -4.62 -2.57 12.67
N THR A 100 -5.55 -1.67 12.95
CA THR A 100 -6.99 -1.99 13.01
C THR A 100 -7.73 -1.69 11.71
N MET A 101 -7.02 -1.13 10.74
CA MET A 101 -7.53 -0.78 9.41
C MET A 101 -6.46 -1.05 8.35
N GLY A 102 -6.87 -1.37 7.11
CA GLY A 102 -5.89 -1.60 6.04
C GLY A 102 -6.50 -1.90 4.69
N VAL A 103 -5.71 -1.66 3.65
CA VAL A 103 -5.96 -2.13 2.29
C VAL A 103 -4.88 -3.15 1.94
N MET A 104 -5.29 -4.36 1.62
CA MET A 104 -4.41 -5.50 1.39
C MET A 104 -4.63 -6.05 -0.01
N GLY A 105 -3.58 -6.10 -0.81
CA GLY A 105 -3.63 -6.72 -2.13
C GLY A 105 -3.33 -8.21 -2.08
N VAL A 106 -4.06 -8.97 -2.89
CA VAL A 106 -3.82 -10.40 -3.09
C VAL A 106 -3.49 -10.69 -4.56
N TYR A 107 -2.72 -11.74 -4.80
CA TYR A 107 -2.28 -12.11 -6.16
C TYR A 107 -3.25 -13.03 -6.90
N ASP A 108 -4.30 -13.49 -6.22
CA ASP A 108 -5.33 -14.38 -6.76
C ASP A 108 -6.69 -14.00 -6.18
N GLN A 109 -7.70 -13.93 -7.02
CA GLN A 109 -9.05 -13.52 -6.62
C GLN A 109 -9.68 -14.46 -5.60
N SER A 110 -9.36 -15.75 -5.65
CA SER A 110 -9.86 -16.75 -4.68
C SER A 110 -9.40 -16.50 -3.23
N LEU A 111 -8.41 -15.63 -3.04
CA LEU A 111 -7.90 -15.26 -1.72
C LEU A 111 -8.67 -14.11 -1.06
N LEU A 112 -9.59 -13.43 -1.77
CA LEU A 112 -10.28 -12.25 -1.24
C LEU A 112 -11.01 -12.55 0.07
N GLU A 113 -11.93 -13.52 0.08
CA GLU A 113 -12.72 -13.85 1.25
C GLU A 113 -11.90 -14.55 2.35
N PRO A 114 -11.07 -15.58 2.06
CA PRO A 114 -10.21 -16.18 3.07
C PRO A 114 -9.29 -15.17 3.74
N TYR A 115 -8.74 -14.22 2.97
CA TYR A 115 -7.84 -13.20 3.50
C TYR A 115 -8.59 -12.18 4.36
N ALA A 116 -9.80 -11.79 3.94
CA ALA A 116 -10.68 -10.92 4.74
C ALA A 116 -11.05 -11.55 6.09
N ALA A 117 -11.36 -12.86 6.10
CA ALA A 117 -11.64 -13.59 7.33
C ALA A 117 -10.43 -13.62 8.29
N VAL A 118 -9.21 -13.83 7.75
CA VAL A 118 -7.98 -13.75 8.54
C VAL A 118 -7.76 -12.35 9.08
N MET A 119 -7.95 -11.30 8.28
CA MET A 119 -7.83 -9.91 8.72
C MET A 119 -8.79 -9.58 9.88
N GLN A 120 -10.05 -10.03 9.80
CA GLN A 120 -11.03 -9.86 10.89
C GLN A 120 -10.57 -10.56 12.17
N ASN A 121 -10.09 -11.79 12.07
CA ASN A 121 -9.57 -12.55 13.22
C ASN A 121 -8.34 -11.89 13.86
N LEU A 122 -7.55 -11.16 13.08
CA LEU A 122 -6.42 -10.37 13.54
C LEU A 122 -6.80 -8.98 14.09
N GLY A 123 -8.08 -8.64 14.14
CA GLY A 123 -8.58 -7.40 14.73
C GLY A 123 -8.76 -6.23 13.76
N ILE A 124 -8.65 -6.47 12.45
CA ILE A 124 -9.00 -5.45 11.44
C ILE A 124 -10.51 -5.24 11.48
N ARG A 125 -10.92 -4.03 11.82
CA ARG A 125 -12.34 -3.64 11.93
C ARG A 125 -12.90 -3.06 10.65
N ARG A 126 -12.07 -2.37 9.88
CA ARG A 126 -12.41 -1.79 8.58
C ARG A 126 -11.26 -2.03 7.62
N GLY A 127 -11.54 -2.54 6.45
CA GLY A 127 -10.48 -2.83 5.49
C GLY A 127 -11.00 -3.30 4.15
N LEU A 128 -10.10 -3.35 3.19
CA LEU A 128 -10.36 -3.81 1.84
C LEU A 128 -9.32 -4.86 1.48
N VAL A 129 -9.77 -6.02 1.03
CA VAL A 129 -8.91 -6.98 0.31
C VAL A 129 -9.18 -6.80 -1.16
N VAL A 130 -8.13 -6.56 -1.96
CA VAL A 130 -8.28 -6.14 -3.35
C VAL A 130 -7.47 -7.00 -4.30
N TYR A 131 -8.01 -7.19 -5.52
CA TYR A 131 -7.37 -7.89 -6.61
C TYR A 131 -7.69 -7.21 -7.92
N GLY A 132 -6.67 -6.61 -8.55
CA GLY A 132 -6.80 -6.11 -9.93
C GLY A 132 -6.91 -7.25 -10.92
N THR A 133 -7.95 -7.27 -11.78
CA THR A 133 -8.21 -8.36 -12.72
C THR A 133 -7.11 -8.52 -13.78
N ASP A 134 -6.25 -7.53 -13.92
CA ASP A 134 -4.99 -7.57 -14.66
C ASP A 134 -3.81 -8.16 -13.87
N ARG A 135 -4.09 -8.86 -12.75
CA ARG A 135 -3.13 -9.53 -11.85
C ARG A 135 -2.23 -8.54 -11.09
N LEU A 136 -2.82 -7.43 -10.64
CA LEU A 136 -2.19 -6.54 -9.68
C LEU A 136 -2.73 -6.82 -8.28
N ASP A 137 -1.83 -6.87 -7.31
CA ASP A 137 -2.12 -6.98 -5.88
C ASP A 137 -2.39 -5.59 -5.27
N GLU A 138 -3.23 -4.80 -5.95
CA GLU A 138 -3.66 -3.44 -5.55
C GLU A 138 -4.87 -3.00 -6.38
N ILE A 139 -5.45 -1.84 -6.08
CA ILE A 139 -6.49 -1.25 -6.92
C ILE A 139 -5.83 -0.79 -8.23
N SER A 140 -6.31 -1.35 -9.34
CA SER A 140 -5.73 -1.12 -10.66
C SER A 140 -6.32 0.14 -11.31
N ALA A 141 -5.45 0.91 -11.97
CA ALA A 141 -5.86 1.96 -12.89
C ALA A 141 -5.98 1.47 -14.35
N SER A 142 -5.62 0.21 -14.63
CA SER A 142 -5.62 -0.39 -15.97
C SER A 142 -6.69 -1.48 -16.17
N ALA A 143 -7.41 -1.87 -15.11
CA ALA A 143 -8.42 -2.91 -15.15
C ALA A 143 -9.45 -2.75 -14.03
N PRO A 144 -10.57 -3.48 -14.07
CA PRO A 144 -11.45 -3.63 -12.91
C PRO A 144 -10.70 -4.24 -11.71
N THR A 145 -11.18 -3.95 -10.52
CA THR A 145 -10.64 -4.50 -9.27
C THR A 145 -11.75 -5.16 -8.48
N ALA A 146 -11.60 -6.45 -8.19
CA ALA A 146 -12.47 -7.15 -7.26
C ALA A 146 -12.09 -6.77 -5.81
N VAL A 147 -13.08 -6.48 -4.99
CA VAL A 147 -12.95 -6.01 -3.63
C VAL A 147 -13.74 -6.88 -2.68
N CYS A 148 -13.12 -7.30 -1.58
CA CYS A 148 -13.81 -7.80 -0.40
C CYS A 148 -13.66 -6.76 0.72
N GLU A 149 -14.71 -6.02 0.99
CA GLU A 149 -14.73 -5.01 2.05
C GLU A 149 -15.06 -5.63 3.39
N ILE A 150 -14.31 -5.27 4.42
CA ILE A 150 -14.55 -5.59 5.82
C ILE A 150 -15.09 -4.33 6.48
N ARG A 151 -16.33 -4.42 7.01
CA ARG A 151 -16.94 -3.32 7.75
C ARG A 151 -17.92 -3.86 8.77
N ASP A 152 -17.81 -3.39 10.03
CA ASP A 152 -18.73 -3.72 11.12
C ASP A 152 -18.96 -5.24 11.31
N GLY A 153 -17.86 -6.02 11.20
CA GLY A 153 -17.87 -7.48 11.35
C GLY A 153 -18.45 -8.25 10.16
N LYS A 154 -18.82 -7.57 9.07
CA LYS A 154 -19.33 -8.16 7.85
C LYS A 154 -18.35 -8.02 6.71
N THR A 155 -18.48 -8.89 5.71
CA THR A 155 -17.77 -8.78 4.44
C THR A 155 -18.77 -8.55 3.31
N ASN A 156 -18.37 -7.74 2.32
CA ASN A 156 -19.12 -7.47 1.11
C ASN A 156 -18.20 -7.57 -0.11
N LEU A 157 -18.61 -8.36 -1.11
CA LEU A 157 -17.91 -8.52 -2.37
C LEU A 157 -18.53 -7.61 -3.44
N TYR A 158 -17.68 -6.86 -4.13
CA TYR A 158 -18.07 -6.03 -5.27
C TYR A 158 -16.89 -5.78 -6.20
N GLU A 159 -17.15 -5.15 -7.31
CA GLU A 159 -16.14 -4.72 -8.27
C GLU A 159 -16.14 -3.20 -8.40
N ILE A 160 -14.96 -2.62 -8.56
CA ILE A 160 -14.77 -1.21 -8.88
C ILE A 160 -13.94 -1.07 -10.15
N THR A 161 -14.13 0.05 -10.85
CA THR A 161 -13.39 0.37 -12.07
C THR A 161 -12.82 1.78 -11.99
N PRO A 162 -11.72 2.09 -12.70
CA PRO A 162 -11.15 3.45 -12.73
C PRO A 162 -12.15 4.52 -13.16
N GLU A 163 -13.07 4.17 -14.06
CA GLU A 163 -14.07 5.07 -14.63
C GLU A 163 -15.06 5.60 -13.57
N GLN A 164 -15.39 4.80 -12.54
CA GLN A 164 -16.23 5.22 -11.42
C GLN A 164 -15.63 6.40 -10.66
N PHE A 165 -14.30 6.53 -10.68
CA PHE A 165 -13.57 7.63 -10.07
C PHE A 165 -13.22 8.75 -11.06
N GLY A 166 -13.81 8.74 -12.27
CA GLY A 166 -13.56 9.73 -13.32
C GLY A 166 -12.21 9.60 -14.02
N TYR A 167 -11.55 8.45 -13.91
CA TYR A 167 -10.29 8.19 -14.59
C TYR A 167 -10.50 7.42 -15.88
N THR A 168 -9.75 7.75 -16.90
CA THR A 168 -9.66 6.91 -18.10
C THR A 168 -8.73 5.75 -17.80
N ARG A 169 -9.17 4.54 -18.14
CA ARG A 169 -8.36 3.33 -17.99
C ARG A 169 -7.06 3.44 -18.79
N CYS A 170 -5.94 3.23 -18.13
CA CYS A 170 -4.62 3.25 -18.75
C CYS A 170 -4.18 1.85 -19.23
N GLN A 171 -3.03 1.78 -19.88
CA GLN A 171 -2.37 0.51 -20.13
C GLN A 171 -1.58 0.07 -18.90
N LYS A 172 -1.48 -1.24 -18.67
CA LYS A 172 -0.69 -1.78 -17.55
C LYS A 172 0.79 -1.36 -17.63
N SER A 173 1.33 -1.19 -18.83
CA SER A 173 2.68 -0.68 -19.08
C SER A 173 2.92 0.71 -18.50
N ASP A 174 1.88 1.57 -18.46
CA ASP A 174 1.98 2.93 -17.96
C ASP A 174 2.23 2.98 -16.45
N LEU A 175 1.90 1.88 -15.74
CA LEU A 175 2.07 1.72 -14.30
C LEU A 175 3.43 1.17 -13.90
N LEU A 176 4.30 0.84 -14.85
CA LEU A 176 5.61 0.26 -14.55
C LEU A 176 6.51 1.26 -13.83
N GLY A 177 7.20 0.77 -12.83
CA GLY A 177 8.33 1.42 -12.19
C GLY A 177 9.67 0.92 -12.76
N GLY A 178 10.76 1.33 -12.15
CA GLY A 178 12.12 0.97 -12.55
C GLY A 178 13.01 0.61 -11.37
N THR A 179 14.22 1.17 -11.37
CA THR A 179 15.19 1.09 -10.27
C THR A 179 14.68 1.81 -9.02
N PRO A 180 15.32 1.65 -7.86
CA PRO A 180 14.99 2.43 -6.67
C PRO A 180 15.00 3.94 -6.91
N GLU A 181 16.01 4.46 -7.61
CA GLU A 181 16.19 5.88 -7.92
C GLU A 181 15.09 6.39 -8.86
N GLU A 182 14.76 5.62 -9.92
CA GLU A 182 13.66 5.95 -10.83
C GLU A 182 12.31 5.98 -10.08
N ASN A 183 12.08 5.01 -9.20
CA ASN A 183 10.87 4.95 -8.39
C ASN A 183 10.80 6.08 -7.35
N ALA A 184 11.93 6.48 -6.78
CA ALA A 184 12.02 7.65 -5.90
C ALA A 184 11.67 8.93 -6.66
N GLN A 185 12.17 9.09 -7.90
CA GLN A 185 11.83 10.26 -8.73
C GLN A 185 10.35 10.27 -9.11
N ILE A 186 9.76 9.11 -9.48
CA ILE A 186 8.31 8.97 -9.73
C ILE A 186 7.53 9.41 -8.48
N THR A 187 7.93 8.95 -7.30
CA THR A 187 7.29 9.33 -6.03
C THR A 187 7.35 10.85 -5.82
N ARG A 188 8.52 11.49 -6.00
CA ARG A 188 8.66 12.94 -5.88
C ARG A 188 7.78 13.70 -6.87
N ASN A 189 7.73 13.28 -8.13
CA ASN A 189 6.92 13.90 -9.17
C ASN A 189 5.41 13.78 -8.87
N ILE A 190 4.95 12.66 -8.30
CA ILE A 190 3.57 12.49 -7.87
C ILE A 190 3.27 13.41 -6.69
N LEU A 191 4.08 13.35 -5.62
CA LEU A 191 3.83 14.10 -4.39
C LEU A 191 3.92 15.62 -4.58
N SER A 192 4.77 16.09 -5.52
CA SER A 192 4.87 17.50 -5.91
C SER A 192 3.75 17.96 -6.86
N GLY A 193 2.87 17.06 -7.30
CA GLY A 193 1.81 17.35 -8.25
C GLY A 193 2.27 17.54 -9.70
N GLN A 194 3.53 17.26 -10.02
CA GLN A 194 4.07 17.34 -11.39
C GLN A 194 3.55 16.22 -12.29
N ASP A 195 3.43 14.99 -11.75
CA ASP A 195 2.83 13.86 -12.48
C ASP A 195 1.30 13.94 -12.33
N LYS A 196 0.61 14.05 -13.46
CA LYS A 196 -0.88 14.03 -13.56
C LYS A 196 -1.39 12.76 -14.24
N GLY A 197 -0.50 11.85 -14.60
CA GLY A 197 -0.77 10.69 -15.43
C GLY A 197 -1.23 9.44 -14.63
N PRO A 198 -1.20 8.29 -15.30
CA PRO A 198 -1.69 7.01 -14.74
C PRO A 198 -1.05 6.59 -13.42
N LYS A 199 0.23 6.89 -13.20
CA LYS A 199 0.92 6.55 -11.95
C LYS A 199 0.34 7.31 -10.76
N ARG A 200 0.01 8.61 -10.94
CA ARG A 200 -0.68 9.40 -9.93
C ARG A 200 -2.09 8.87 -9.68
N GLN A 201 -2.83 8.53 -10.74
CA GLN A 201 -4.18 7.96 -10.62
C GLN A 201 -4.16 6.67 -9.79
N ALA A 202 -3.24 5.75 -10.04
CA ALA A 202 -3.08 4.54 -9.25
C ALA A 202 -2.77 4.83 -7.77
N VAL A 203 -1.95 5.84 -7.48
CA VAL A 203 -1.69 6.28 -6.10
C VAL A 203 -2.96 6.86 -5.46
N CYS A 204 -3.71 7.70 -6.16
CA CYS A 204 -4.96 8.29 -5.65
C CYS A 204 -6.03 7.23 -5.38
N LEU A 205 -6.19 6.22 -6.25
CA LEU A 205 -7.11 5.10 -6.05
C LEU A 205 -6.78 4.33 -4.76
N ASN A 206 -5.54 3.93 -4.60
CA ASN A 206 -5.11 3.14 -3.45
C ASN A 206 -5.09 3.96 -2.14
N ALA A 207 -4.65 5.21 -2.19
CA ALA A 207 -4.68 6.11 -1.03
C ALA A 207 -6.12 6.48 -0.65
N GLY A 208 -6.97 6.77 -1.64
CA GLY A 208 -8.38 7.10 -1.44
C GLY A 208 -9.16 5.96 -0.80
N ALA A 209 -8.93 4.74 -1.26
CA ALA A 209 -9.51 3.54 -0.66
C ALA A 209 -9.09 3.36 0.81
N ALA A 210 -7.82 3.65 1.14
CA ALA A 210 -7.33 3.58 2.50
C ALA A 210 -7.92 4.72 3.38
N LEU A 211 -8.05 5.93 2.86
CA LEU A 211 -8.71 7.06 3.54
C LEU A 211 -10.19 6.75 3.82
N TYR A 212 -10.89 6.13 2.87
CA TYR A 212 -12.25 5.62 3.08
C TYR A 212 -12.29 4.54 4.16
N ALA A 213 -11.43 3.54 4.09
CA ALA A 213 -11.35 2.48 5.11
C ALA A 213 -11.05 3.06 6.50
N ALA A 214 -10.22 4.11 6.58
CA ALA A 214 -9.91 4.82 7.82
C ALA A 214 -11.05 5.70 8.34
N GLY A 215 -12.11 5.93 7.55
CA GLY A 215 -13.22 6.81 7.92
C GLY A 215 -12.97 8.29 7.73
N SER A 216 -11.89 8.65 7.04
CA SER A 216 -11.59 10.05 6.65
C SER A 216 -12.44 10.53 5.48
N ALA A 217 -13.16 9.62 4.83
CA ALA A 217 -14.11 9.89 3.76
C ALA A 217 -15.33 8.96 3.89
N GLU A 218 -16.51 9.45 3.51
CA GLU A 218 -17.76 8.69 3.61
C GLU A 218 -17.90 7.62 2.51
N THR A 219 -17.34 7.89 1.33
CA THR A 219 -17.32 6.98 0.18
C THR A 219 -15.91 6.85 -0.36
N MET A 220 -15.67 5.81 -1.17
CA MET A 220 -14.37 5.61 -1.81
C MET A 220 -14.07 6.73 -2.81
N GLU A 221 -15.08 7.23 -3.52
CA GLU A 221 -14.96 8.37 -4.43
C GLU A 221 -14.50 9.64 -3.69
N ALA A 222 -15.13 9.93 -2.55
CA ALA A 222 -14.72 11.05 -1.69
C ALA A 222 -13.28 10.88 -1.18
N GLY A 223 -12.88 9.64 -0.86
CA GLY A 223 -11.51 9.29 -0.49
C GLY A 223 -10.51 9.57 -1.60
N VAL A 224 -10.85 9.20 -2.85
CA VAL A 224 -10.00 9.48 -4.03
C VAL A 224 -9.86 10.99 -4.26
N ARG A 225 -10.96 11.77 -4.15
CA ARG A 225 -10.90 13.25 -4.24
C ARG A 225 -10.06 13.86 -3.13
N LEU A 226 -10.15 13.33 -1.92
CA LEU A 226 -9.31 13.75 -0.81
C LEU A 226 -7.82 13.46 -1.11
N ALA A 227 -7.48 12.28 -1.64
CA ALA A 227 -6.12 11.94 -2.02
C ALA A 227 -5.56 12.89 -3.11
N GLU A 228 -6.36 13.24 -4.12
CA GLU A 228 -6.01 14.23 -5.14
C GLU A 228 -5.71 15.60 -4.51
N TYR A 229 -6.60 16.07 -3.63
CA TYR A 229 -6.43 17.33 -2.91
C TYR A 229 -5.16 17.36 -2.06
N LEU A 230 -4.85 16.29 -1.34
CA LEU A 230 -3.66 16.19 -0.49
C LEU A 230 -2.35 16.27 -1.29
N ILE A 231 -2.36 15.74 -2.52
CA ILE A 231 -1.24 15.87 -3.46
C ILE A 231 -1.18 17.30 -4.01
N ASP A 232 -2.30 17.81 -4.55
CA ASP A 232 -2.33 19.11 -5.24
C ASP A 232 -2.10 20.30 -4.30
N SER A 233 -2.43 20.16 -3.02
CA SER A 233 -2.14 21.16 -1.98
C SER A 233 -0.71 21.12 -1.42
N GLY A 234 0.10 20.14 -1.84
CA GLY A 234 1.47 19.94 -1.33
C GLY A 234 1.57 19.20 0.01
N LYS A 235 0.45 18.97 0.72
CA LYS A 235 0.43 18.31 2.03
C LYS A 235 1.04 16.90 2.02
N ALA A 236 0.87 16.18 0.93
CA ALA A 236 1.46 14.86 0.77
C ALA A 236 3.00 14.92 0.62
N MET A 237 3.53 15.99 0.01
CA MET A 237 4.97 16.21 -0.11
C MET A 237 5.63 16.55 1.22
N GLU A 238 4.91 17.23 2.13
CA GLU A 238 5.38 17.54 3.48
C GLU A 238 5.62 16.29 4.35
N LYS A 239 5.11 15.13 3.94
CA LYS A 239 5.29 13.84 4.63
C LYS A 239 6.54 13.09 4.18
N LEU A 240 7.21 13.56 3.14
CA LEU A 240 8.48 13.05 2.69
C LEU A 240 9.64 13.77 3.38
#